data_513faa6ef5ae3f2e9f47d87266680502
#
_entry.id   513faa6ef5ae3f2e9f47d87266680502
#
_cell.length_a   1.000
_cell.length_b   1.000
_cell.length_c   1.000
_cell.angle_alpha   90.00
_cell.angle_beta   90.00
_cell.angle_gamma   90.00
#
_symmetry.space_group_name_H-M   'P 1'
#
loop_
_entity.id
_entity.type
_entity.pdbx_description
1 polymer ?
#
loop_
_entity_poly.entity_id
_entity_poly.type
_entity_poly.pdbx_seq_one_letter_code
_entity_poly.pdbx_strand_id
1 'polypeptide(L)'
;TLELLKRCEIALFAIDEAHCVSQWGHDFRADYLALSLLHEQFHLVPRIALTATADEQTRLEIAARLQLEDAARFVVGFDRPNIRYRIGLKHNARQQLLAFLKAEHPNDAGIVYCLSRKKTEETASWLATQGFTALPYHAGLPAEERAAHQARLLREESVVMVATIAFGMG
;
A
#
# COMPACT_ATOMS: atom_id res chain seq x y z
N THR A 1 -19.20 1.36 -19.29
CA THR A 1 -19.15 1.85 -17.89
C THR A 1 -19.79 3.23 -17.76
N LEU A 2 -19.43 4.24 -18.57
CA LEU A 2 -20.00 5.62 -18.50
C LEU A 2 -21.52 5.64 -18.64
N GLU A 3 -22.09 4.88 -19.58
CA GLU A 3 -23.54 4.80 -19.78
C GLU A 3 -24.27 4.22 -18.57
N LEU A 4 -23.63 3.35 -17.81
CA LEU A 4 -24.19 2.85 -16.56
C LEU A 4 -24.18 3.95 -15.48
N LEU A 5 -23.09 4.68 -15.36
CA LEU A 5 -22.96 5.79 -14.40
C LEU A 5 -23.99 6.91 -14.66
N LYS A 6 -24.28 7.22 -15.93
CA LYS A 6 -25.32 8.21 -16.30
C LYS A 6 -26.72 7.84 -15.83
N ARG A 7 -26.96 6.58 -15.50
CA ARG A 7 -28.25 6.07 -15.00
C ARG A 7 -28.34 6.02 -13.49
N CYS A 8 -27.27 6.40 -12.80
CA CYS A 8 -27.19 6.41 -11.34
C CYS A 8 -27.21 7.86 -10.81
N GLU A 9 -27.79 8.05 -9.64
CA GLU A 9 -27.63 9.28 -8.87
C GLU A 9 -26.29 9.24 -8.15
N ILE A 10 -25.30 9.97 -8.67
CA ILE A 10 -23.94 9.98 -8.14
C ILE A 10 -23.75 11.24 -7.31
N ALA A 11 -23.44 11.06 -6.03
CA ALA A 11 -23.18 12.15 -5.10
C ALA A 11 -21.74 12.65 -5.11
N LEU A 12 -20.76 11.77 -5.41
CA LEU A 12 -19.33 12.08 -5.38
C LEU A 12 -18.55 11.07 -6.23
N PHE A 13 -17.52 11.54 -6.93
CA PHE A 13 -16.46 10.69 -7.47
C PHE A 13 -15.21 10.80 -6.59
N ALA A 14 -14.80 9.70 -5.98
CA ALA A 14 -13.55 9.58 -5.26
C ALA A 14 -12.51 8.88 -6.15
N ILE A 15 -11.45 9.60 -6.53
CA ILE A 15 -10.36 9.10 -7.38
C ILE A 15 -9.19 8.79 -6.45
N ASP A 16 -9.04 7.51 -6.12
CA ASP A 16 -7.93 7.03 -5.31
C ASP A 16 -6.68 6.83 -6.18
N GLU A 17 -5.50 6.79 -5.54
CA GLU A 17 -4.19 6.70 -6.21
C GLU A 17 -4.04 7.74 -7.34
N ALA A 18 -4.52 8.96 -7.11
CA ALA A 18 -4.56 10.01 -8.11
C ALA A 18 -3.18 10.36 -8.70
N HIS A 19 -2.08 10.01 -8.02
CA HIS A 19 -0.72 10.16 -8.55
C HIS A 19 -0.50 9.37 -9.87
N CYS A 20 -1.33 8.36 -10.14
CA CYS A 20 -1.27 7.59 -11.38
C CYS A 20 -1.59 8.41 -12.65
N VAL A 21 -2.18 9.62 -12.53
CA VAL A 21 -2.36 10.52 -13.68
C VAL A 21 -1.07 11.22 -14.09
N SER A 22 -0.09 11.31 -13.18
CA SER A 22 1.16 12.03 -13.39
C SER A 22 2.17 11.19 -14.16
N GLN A 23 2.71 11.73 -15.22
CA GLN A 23 3.80 11.10 -16.00
C GLN A 23 5.13 11.09 -15.21
N TRP A 24 5.26 11.93 -14.23
CA TRP A 24 6.41 12.00 -13.33
C TRP A 24 6.25 11.09 -12.09
N GLY A 25 5.04 10.55 -11.89
CA GLY A 25 4.76 9.60 -10.83
C GLY A 25 5.39 8.24 -11.09
N HIS A 26 5.74 7.54 -10.04
CA HIS A 26 6.36 6.22 -10.10
C HIS A 26 5.42 5.09 -10.61
N ASP A 27 4.13 5.35 -10.73
CA ASP A 27 3.09 4.39 -11.16
C ASP A 27 2.10 5.03 -12.16
N PHE A 28 2.65 5.66 -13.21
CA PHE A 28 1.82 6.26 -14.26
C PHE A 28 0.94 5.20 -14.95
N ARG A 29 -0.36 5.50 -15.06
CA ARG A 29 -1.33 4.66 -15.75
C ARG A 29 -2.12 5.47 -16.77
N ALA A 30 -1.97 5.12 -18.05
CA ALA A 30 -2.64 5.84 -19.13
C ALA A 30 -4.17 5.88 -18.97
N ASP A 31 -4.78 4.85 -18.40
CA ASP A 31 -6.22 4.79 -18.14
C ASP A 31 -6.71 5.88 -17.17
N TYR A 32 -5.84 6.37 -16.27
CA TYR A 32 -6.19 7.45 -15.35
C TYR A 32 -6.39 8.79 -16.06
N LEU A 33 -5.76 9.00 -17.22
CA LEU A 33 -6.00 10.20 -18.02
C LEU A 33 -7.44 10.30 -18.50
N ALA A 34 -8.10 9.16 -18.73
CA ALA A 34 -9.50 9.11 -19.13
C ALA A 34 -10.47 9.57 -18.02
N LEU A 35 -10.00 9.71 -16.78
CA LEU A 35 -10.82 10.21 -15.66
C LEU A 35 -11.16 11.70 -15.81
N SER A 36 -10.46 12.47 -16.66
CA SER A 36 -10.85 13.82 -17.04
C SER A 36 -12.25 13.88 -17.62
N LEU A 37 -12.71 12.80 -18.30
CA LEU A 37 -14.08 12.70 -18.82
C LEU A 37 -15.16 12.81 -17.73
N LEU A 38 -14.83 12.53 -16.48
CA LEU A 38 -15.78 12.69 -15.38
C LEU A 38 -16.19 14.15 -15.20
N HIS A 39 -15.29 15.09 -15.41
CA HIS A 39 -15.65 16.51 -15.39
C HIS A 39 -16.60 16.89 -16.52
N GLU A 40 -16.31 16.43 -17.74
CA GLU A 40 -17.09 16.75 -18.93
C GLU A 40 -18.49 16.15 -18.89
N GLN A 41 -18.61 14.91 -18.43
CA GLN A 41 -19.86 14.14 -18.45
C GLN A 41 -20.72 14.35 -17.20
N PHE A 42 -20.11 14.76 -16.06
CA PHE A 42 -20.76 14.87 -14.75
C PHE A 42 -20.34 16.17 -14.06
N HIS A 43 -20.44 17.31 -14.76
CA HIS A 43 -19.94 18.61 -14.30
C HIS A 43 -20.57 19.10 -12.97
N LEU A 44 -21.74 18.60 -12.59
CA LEU A 44 -22.42 18.93 -11.32
C LEU A 44 -22.04 18.00 -10.16
N VAL A 45 -21.34 16.90 -10.45
CA VAL A 45 -20.97 15.92 -9.42
C VAL A 45 -19.60 16.30 -8.84
N PRO A 46 -19.51 16.51 -7.51
CA PRO A 46 -18.24 16.79 -6.85
C PRO A 46 -17.22 15.67 -7.09
N ARG A 47 -15.94 16.05 -7.09
CA ARG A 47 -14.83 15.09 -7.25
C ARG A 47 -13.80 15.33 -6.18
N ILE A 48 -13.21 14.26 -5.67
CA ILE A 48 -12.08 14.28 -4.76
C ILE A 48 -10.97 13.39 -5.32
N ALA A 49 -9.76 13.92 -5.35
CA ALA A 49 -8.55 13.16 -5.70
C ALA A 49 -7.77 12.85 -4.42
N LEU A 50 -7.43 11.60 -4.21
CA LEU A 50 -6.75 11.07 -3.03
C LEU A 50 -5.45 10.40 -3.45
N THR A 51 -4.39 10.63 -2.69
CA THR A 51 -3.12 9.91 -2.86
C THR A 51 -2.29 9.98 -1.58
N ALA A 52 -1.58 8.90 -1.29
CA ALA A 52 -0.63 8.84 -0.19
C ALA A 52 0.76 9.38 -0.58
N THR A 53 1.09 9.43 -1.88
CA THR A 53 2.44 9.70 -2.38
C THR A 53 2.40 10.71 -3.52
N ALA A 54 2.48 12.00 -3.21
CA ALA A 54 2.58 13.04 -4.21
C ALA A 54 3.47 14.18 -3.72
N ASP A 55 4.56 14.45 -4.43
CA ASP A 55 5.33 15.68 -4.26
C ASP A 55 4.58 16.90 -4.83
N GLU A 56 5.15 18.06 -4.73
CA GLU A 56 4.49 19.30 -5.16
C GLU A 56 4.18 19.29 -6.66
N GLN A 57 5.11 18.83 -7.47
CA GLN A 57 4.94 18.77 -8.92
C GLN A 57 3.84 17.78 -9.32
N THR A 58 3.83 16.59 -8.71
CA THR A 58 2.76 15.60 -8.89
C THR A 58 1.40 16.15 -8.48
N ARG A 59 1.30 16.88 -7.36
CA ARG A 59 0.04 17.50 -6.93
C ARG A 59 -0.48 18.54 -7.92
N LEU A 60 0.41 19.35 -8.50
CA LEU A 60 0.02 20.31 -9.53
C LEU A 60 -0.49 19.61 -10.79
N GLU A 61 0.18 18.53 -11.19
CA GLU A 61 -0.24 17.74 -12.36
C GLU A 61 -1.57 17.01 -12.12
N ILE A 62 -1.80 16.45 -10.92
CA ILE A 62 -3.09 15.89 -10.53
C ILE A 62 -4.20 16.93 -10.68
N ALA A 63 -4.01 18.13 -10.14
CA ALA A 63 -4.99 19.21 -10.23
C ALA A 63 -5.28 19.58 -11.69
N ALA A 64 -4.26 19.77 -12.50
CA ALA A 64 -4.41 20.13 -13.91
C ALA A 64 -5.09 19.02 -14.72
N ARG A 65 -4.65 17.77 -14.59
CA ARG A 65 -5.17 16.62 -15.36
C ARG A 65 -6.60 16.26 -15.01
N LEU A 66 -6.96 16.40 -13.73
CA LEU A 66 -8.32 16.10 -13.24
C LEU A 66 -9.20 17.34 -13.18
N GLN A 67 -8.73 18.50 -13.63
CA GLN A 67 -9.46 19.78 -13.60
C GLN A 67 -9.97 20.11 -12.18
N LEU A 68 -9.03 20.11 -11.24
CA LEU A 68 -9.22 20.39 -9.81
C LEU A 68 -8.35 21.57 -9.34
N GLU A 69 -8.01 22.51 -10.22
CA GLU A 69 -7.13 23.64 -9.92
C GLU A 69 -7.71 24.52 -8.81
N ASP A 70 -9.03 24.73 -8.83
CA ASP A 70 -9.77 25.54 -7.85
C ASP A 70 -10.22 24.74 -6.62
N ALA A 71 -9.89 23.46 -6.55
CA ALA A 71 -10.29 22.62 -5.42
C ALA A 71 -9.49 22.93 -4.16
N ALA A 72 -10.13 22.79 -3.01
CA ALA A 72 -9.44 22.86 -1.72
C ALA A 72 -8.40 21.75 -1.61
N ARG A 73 -7.18 22.09 -1.15
CA ARG A 73 -6.06 21.17 -1.03
C ARG A 73 -5.75 20.90 0.43
N PHE A 74 -5.78 19.62 0.81
CA PHE A 74 -5.44 19.16 2.14
C PHE A 74 -4.16 18.34 2.06
N VAL A 75 -3.07 18.88 2.57
CA VAL A 75 -1.76 18.21 2.56
C VAL A 75 -1.30 18.02 3.99
N VAL A 76 -1.14 16.76 4.38
CA VAL A 76 -0.55 16.39 5.67
C VAL A 76 0.88 15.92 5.40
N GLY A 77 1.83 16.29 6.24
CA GLY A 77 3.22 15.86 6.13
C GLY A 77 3.38 14.35 6.23
N PHE A 78 4.45 13.83 5.64
CA PHE A 78 4.81 12.40 5.70
C PHE A 78 5.43 12.00 7.04
N ASP A 79 5.77 12.96 7.87
CA ASP A 79 6.38 12.69 9.16
C ASP A 79 5.38 12.05 10.12
N ARG A 80 5.76 10.88 10.59
CA ARG A 80 5.03 10.12 11.59
C ARG A 80 5.91 9.94 12.81
N PRO A 81 5.80 10.77 13.85
CA PRO A 81 6.70 10.74 15.00
C PRO A 81 6.68 9.40 15.77
N ASN A 82 5.63 8.60 15.58
CA ASN A 82 5.52 7.25 16.14
C ASN A 82 6.22 6.16 15.30
N ILE A 83 6.79 6.51 14.13
CA ILE A 83 7.51 5.56 13.26
C ILE A 83 9.00 5.89 13.28
N ARG A 84 9.81 4.92 13.70
CA ARG A 84 11.27 5.01 13.66
C ARG A 84 11.82 4.30 12.43
N TYR A 85 12.41 5.05 11.52
CA TYR A 85 13.10 4.50 10.35
C TYR A 85 14.53 4.13 10.69
N ARG A 86 14.96 2.93 10.29
CA ARG A 86 16.36 2.49 10.36
C ARG A 86 16.78 1.90 9.03
N ILE A 87 17.92 2.37 8.51
CA ILE A 87 18.49 1.89 7.26
C ILE A 87 19.90 1.37 7.58
N GLY A 88 20.16 0.13 7.21
CA GLY A 88 21.46 -0.51 7.41
C GLY A 88 21.99 -1.16 6.12
N LEU A 89 23.31 -1.23 6.00
CA LEU A 89 23.93 -1.99 4.91
C LEU A 89 23.62 -3.48 5.07
N LYS A 90 23.24 -4.11 3.96
CA LYS A 90 22.91 -5.51 3.92
C LYS A 90 24.19 -6.35 3.75
N HIS A 91 24.57 -7.09 4.78
CA HIS A 91 25.66 -8.06 4.73
C HIS A 91 25.12 -9.51 4.76
N ASN A 92 24.56 -9.93 5.89
CA ASN A 92 23.88 -11.22 6.04
C ASN A 92 22.45 -10.96 6.54
N ALA A 93 21.52 -10.84 5.59
CA ALA A 93 20.14 -10.43 5.88
C ALA A 93 19.44 -11.34 6.90
N ARG A 94 19.70 -12.66 6.87
CA ARG A 94 19.09 -13.60 7.84
C ARG A 94 19.61 -13.35 9.25
N GLN A 95 20.93 -13.22 9.42
CA GLN A 95 21.52 -12.96 10.74
C GLN A 95 21.12 -11.57 11.26
N GLN A 96 21.11 -10.54 10.39
CA GLN A 96 20.68 -9.20 10.78
C GLN A 96 19.22 -9.19 11.22
N LEU A 97 18.32 -9.85 10.47
CA LEU A 97 16.91 -9.97 10.83
C LEU A 97 16.74 -10.72 12.17
N LEU A 98 17.43 -11.83 12.33
CA LEU A 98 17.34 -12.62 13.56
C LEU A 98 17.84 -11.85 14.78
N ALA A 99 18.97 -11.16 14.65
CA ALA A 99 19.52 -10.33 15.71
C ALA A 99 18.56 -9.19 16.09
N PHE A 100 17.98 -8.54 15.10
CA PHE A 100 16.98 -7.47 15.31
C PHE A 100 15.73 -7.98 16.04
N LEU A 101 15.15 -9.09 15.55
CA LEU A 101 13.96 -9.66 16.17
C LEU A 101 14.23 -10.15 17.61
N LYS A 102 15.34 -10.85 17.84
CA LYS A 102 15.66 -11.37 19.17
C LYS A 102 16.02 -10.29 20.18
N ALA A 103 16.73 -9.25 19.75
CA ALA A 103 17.22 -8.22 20.66
C ALA A 103 16.15 -7.15 20.98
N GLU A 104 15.30 -6.81 20.03
CA GLU A 104 14.44 -5.65 20.16
C GLU A 104 12.94 -6.00 20.12
N HIS A 105 12.56 -7.12 19.50
CA HIS A 105 11.18 -7.49 19.24
C HIS A 105 10.89 -8.98 19.49
N PRO A 106 11.29 -9.55 20.63
CA PRO A 106 11.20 -11.00 20.86
C PRO A 106 9.77 -11.53 20.90
N ASN A 107 8.80 -10.70 21.27
CA ASN A 107 7.40 -11.04 21.40
C ASN A 107 6.46 -10.10 20.66
N ASP A 108 6.98 -9.25 19.79
CA ASP A 108 6.17 -8.29 19.05
C ASP A 108 5.65 -8.90 17.75
N ALA A 109 4.43 -8.50 17.37
CA ALA A 109 3.96 -8.74 16.02
C ALA A 109 4.75 -7.88 15.02
N GLY A 110 5.02 -8.45 13.84
CA GLY A 110 5.80 -7.75 12.83
C GLY A 110 5.52 -8.21 11.40
N ILE A 111 5.97 -7.41 10.44
CA ILE A 111 5.89 -7.75 9.01
C ILE A 111 7.29 -7.72 8.42
N VAL A 112 7.67 -8.80 7.74
CA VAL A 112 8.93 -8.93 7.00
C VAL A 112 8.62 -8.97 5.51
N TYR A 113 8.97 -7.92 4.77
CA TYR A 113 8.75 -7.88 3.33
C TYR A 113 9.84 -8.60 2.54
N CYS A 114 9.44 -9.44 1.60
CA CYS A 114 10.29 -10.16 0.67
C CYS A 114 9.91 -9.85 -0.77
N LEU A 115 10.90 -9.87 -1.69
CA LEU A 115 10.71 -9.51 -3.10
C LEU A 115 10.02 -10.60 -3.93
N SER A 116 9.95 -11.85 -3.45
CA SER A 116 9.33 -12.95 -4.19
C SER A 116 8.59 -13.93 -3.29
N ARG A 117 7.59 -14.62 -3.86
CA ARG A 117 6.81 -15.69 -3.17
C ARG A 117 7.72 -16.73 -2.54
N LYS A 118 8.65 -17.28 -3.34
CA LYS A 118 9.63 -18.27 -2.88
C LYS A 118 10.42 -17.77 -1.67
N LYS A 119 10.91 -16.52 -1.73
CA LYS A 119 11.68 -15.94 -0.63
C LYS A 119 10.84 -15.73 0.62
N THR A 120 9.55 -15.42 0.45
CA THR A 120 8.56 -15.30 1.53
C THR A 120 8.42 -16.63 2.28
N GLU A 121 8.17 -17.73 1.56
CA GLU A 121 8.04 -19.08 2.13
C GLU A 121 9.32 -19.55 2.82
N GLU A 122 10.48 -19.41 2.14
CA GLU A 122 11.79 -19.77 2.70
C GLU A 122 12.12 -18.99 3.98
N THR A 123 11.76 -17.72 4.03
CA THR A 123 12.07 -16.87 5.19
C THR A 123 11.12 -17.18 6.34
N ALA A 124 9.84 -17.40 6.08
CA ALA A 124 8.88 -17.81 7.11
C ALA A 124 9.28 -19.17 7.72
N SER A 125 9.56 -20.16 6.88
CA SER A 125 10.00 -21.49 7.34
C SER A 125 11.28 -21.40 8.17
N TRP A 126 12.24 -20.59 7.72
CA TRP A 126 13.49 -20.41 8.46
C TRP A 126 13.27 -19.71 9.80
N LEU A 127 12.45 -18.64 9.88
CA LEU A 127 12.12 -17.98 11.15
C LEU A 127 11.41 -18.93 12.11
N ALA A 128 10.55 -19.82 11.61
CA ALA A 128 9.91 -20.84 12.41
C ALA A 128 10.95 -21.80 13.06
N THR A 129 12.02 -22.18 12.33
CA THR A 129 13.11 -22.95 12.92
C THR A 129 13.92 -22.20 13.98
N GLN A 130 13.81 -20.87 14.02
CA GLN A 130 14.46 -20.01 15.01
C GLN A 130 13.57 -19.70 16.24
N GLY A 131 12.37 -20.32 16.28
CA GLY A 131 11.43 -20.20 17.40
C GLY A 131 10.38 -19.08 17.28
N PHE A 132 10.27 -18.43 16.11
CA PHE A 132 9.24 -17.43 15.86
C PHE A 132 7.96 -18.04 15.29
N THR A 133 6.81 -17.53 15.64
CA THR A 133 5.54 -17.80 14.94
C THR A 133 5.53 -17.02 13.63
N ALA A 134 6.11 -17.57 12.57
CA ALA A 134 6.26 -16.90 11.29
C ALA A 134 5.32 -17.50 10.23
N LEU A 135 4.53 -16.67 9.59
CA LEU A 135 3.51 -17.06 8.61
C LEU A 135 3.79 -16.42 7.24
N PRO A 136 3.82 -17.20 6.13
CA PRO A 136 3.96 -16.63 4.80
C PRO A 136 2.66 -15.96 4.33
N TYR A 137 2.78 -14.87 3.54
CA TYR A 137 1.64 -14.22 2.91
C TYR A 137 1.99 -13.70 1.51
N HIS A 138 1.35 -14.25 0.49
CA HIS A 138 1.48 -13.80 -0.91
C HIS A 138 0.31 -14.28 -1.76
N ALA A 139 0.11 -13.66 -2.92
CA ALA A 139 -1.01 -13.95 -3.80
C ALA A 139 -1.07 -15.39 -4.37
N GLY A 140 0.01 -16.18 -4.24
CA GLY A 140 0.05 -17.59 -4.63
C GLY A 140 -0.56 -18.55 -3.62
N LEU A 141 -0.79 -18.12 -2.38
CA LEU A 141 -1.46 -18.94 -1.36
C LEU A 141 -2.98 -18.98 -1.62
N PRO A 142 -3.66 -20.08 -1.22
CA PRO A 142 -5.11 -20.16 -1.20
C PRO A 142 -5.75 -19.00 -0.43
N ALA A 143 -6.93 -18.55 -0.86
CA ALA A 143 -7.61 -17.42 -0.22
C ALA A 143 -7.93 -17.68 1.26
N GLU A 144 -8.33 -18.90 1.60
CA GLU A 144 -8.62 -19.33 2.97
C GLU A 144 -7.37 -19.26 3.87
N GLU A 145 -6.22 -19.71 3.36
CA GLU A 145 -4.96 -19.67 4.09
C GLU A 145 -4.52 -18.23 4.33
N ARG A 146 -4.62 -17.37 3.32
CA ARG A 146 -4.35 -15.93 3.46
C ARG A 146 -5.22 -15.28 4.54
N ALA A 147 -6.52 -15.58 4.50
CA ALA A 147 -7.47 -15.07 5.50
C ALA A 147 -7.14 -15.56 6.91
N ALA A 148 -6.79 -16.85 7.05
CA ALA A 148 -6.39 -17.42 8.33
C ALA A 148 -5.10 -16.78 8.88
N HIS A 149 -4.07 -16.62 8.03
CA HIS A 149 -2.82 -15.96 8.44
C HIS A 149 -3.04 -14.50 8.83
N GLN A 150 -3.84 -13.76 8.09
CA GLN A 150 -4.18 -12.38 8.41
C GLN A 150 -4.95 -12.28 9.73
N ALA A 151 -5.92 -13.16 9.95
CA ALA A 151 -6.67 -13.19 11.20
C ALA A 151 -5.77 -13.48 12.42
N ARG A 152 -4.76 -14.35 12.26
CA ARG A 152 -3.77 -14.61 13.30
C ARG A 152 -2.91 -13.39 13.60
N LEU A 153 -2.41 -12.68 12.59
CA LEU A 153 -1.64 -11.44 12.81
C LEU A 153 -2.45 -10.39 13.59
N LEU A 154 -3.76 -10.31 13.34
CA LEU A 154 -4.62 -9.33 14.02
C LEU A 154 -5.01 -9.72 15.47
N ARG A 155 -4.88 -10.99 15.84
CA ARG A 155 -5.32 -11.52 17.14
C ARG A 155 -4.19 -11.94 18.07
N GLU A 156 -3.05 -12.33 17.51
CA GLU A 156 -1.92 -12.88 18.26
C GLU A 156 -0.80 -11.83 18.36
N GLU A 157 -0.25 -11.64 19.54
CA GLU A 157 0.71 -10.57 19.82
C GLU A 157 2.12 -10.82 19.24
N SER A 158 2.50 -12.08 18.92
CA SER A 158 3.88 -12.46 18.55
C SER A 158 4.00 -13.05 17.15
N VAL A 159 3.06 -12.76 16.26
CA VAL A 159 3.10 -13.27 14.89
C VAL A 159 3.98 -12.41 14.00
N VAL A 160 4.94 -13.03 13.33
CA VAL A 160 5.75 -12.41 12.26
C VAL A 160 5.18 -12.81 10.90
N MET A 161 4.47 -11.89 10.26
CA MET A 161 4.00 -12.08 8.88
C MET A 161 5.16 -11.86 7.91
N VAL A 162 5.51 -12.90 7.13
CA VAL A 162 6.49 -12.76 6.05
C VAL A 162 5.73 -12.60 4.73
N ALA A 163 5.84 -11.46 4.07
CA ALA A 163 4.93 -11.10 3.00
C ALA A 163 5.63 -10.54 1.75
N THR A 164 4.98 -10.62 0.61
CA THR A 164 5.32 -9.78 -0.54
C THR A 164 4.70 -8.39 -0.37
N ILE A 165 5.17 -7.41 -1.17
CA ILE A 165 4.74 -6.01 -1.09
C ILE A 165 3.21 -5.81 -1.22
N ALA A 166 2.50 -6.79 -1.79
CA ALA A 166 1.03 -6.75 -1.91
C ALA A 166 0.29 -6.84 -0.55
N PHE A 167 0.96 -7.22 0.54
CA PHE A 167 0.34 -7.25 1.86
C PHE A 167 0.17 -5.82 2.40
N GLY A 168 -1.03 -5.47 2.79
CA GLY A 168 -1.37 -4.12 3.29
C GLY A 168 -1.73 -3.11 2.21
N MET A 169 -1.85 -3.52 0.94
CA MET A 169 -2.26 -2.66 -0.17
C MET A 169 -3.73 -2.87 -0.60
N GLY A 170 -4.57 -3.40 0.23
CA GLY A 170 -6.00 -3.55 -0.08
C GLY A 170 -6.63 -4.73 0.56
#